data_2daf96716726343b91e7c4f453286c15
#
_entry.id   2daf96716726343b91e7c4f453286c15
#
_cell.length_a   1.000
_cell.length_b   1.000
_cell.length_c   1.000
_cell.angle_alpha   90.00
_cell.angle_beta   90.00
_cell.angle_gamma   90.00
#
_symmetry.space_group_name_H-M   'P 1'
#
loop_
_entity.id
_entity.type
_entity.pdbx_description
1 polymer ?
#
loop_
_entity_poly.entity_id
_entity_poly.type
_entity_poly.pdbx_seq_one_letter_code
_entity_poly.pdbx_strand_id
1 'polypeptide(L)'
;FGRMKSHLKVHYFQHIAGEGFGSCYQFLKQHHAKISATEFFALPVDRSLEIEALPQVEDVDLLIIMGGEMSVNDEVNFPWLKIEKRWLRRYLSMGKPAIGLCLGGQLIANALGAAVSRSEKQELGWTGVRKVNYVPAECFELPAEFNVMQWHSETFEIPKGAIHLAENDVCRNQMYQIGKNVLGFQFHPEITPETLNLFLENEEELDHFPGQHVQTQQQLKNTSKNNFIVGNQILNQAIEYVLQKTAC
;
A
#
# COMPACT_ATOMS: atom_id res chain seq x y z
N PHE A 1 -24.06 -7.47 -3.86
CA PHE A 1 -22.80 -7.79 -3.15
C PHE A 1 -22.50 -9.27 -3.35
N GLY A 2 -21.58 -9.58 -4.27
CA GLY A 2 -21.10 -10.94 -4.46
C GLY A 2 -20.41 -11.43 -3.18
N ARG A 3 -20.78 -12.62 -2.71
CA ARG A 3 -20.06 -13.28 -1.61
C ARG A 3 -18.62 -13.48 -2.05
N MET A 4 -17.65 -12.95 -1.26
CA MET A 4 -16.27 -13.36 -1.41
C MET A 4 -16.18 -14.89 -1.28
N LYS A 5 -15.29 -15.50 -2.09
CA LYS A 5 -15.07 -16.95 -2.10
C LYS A 5 -14.84 -17.44 -0.66
N SER A 6 -15.57 -18.45 -0.21
CA SER A 6 -15.25 -19.14 1.04
C SER A 6 -13.82 -19.69 0.93
N HIS A 7 -12.97 -19.43 1.95
CA HIS A 7 -11.56 -19.81 1.99
C HIS A 7 -10.63 -18.99 1.07
N LEU A 8 -10.94 -17.69 0.86
CA LEU A 8 -10.02 -16.77 0.20
C LEU A 8 -8.68 -16.76 0.93
N LYS A 9 -7.60 -17.04 0.20
CA LYS A 9 -6.24 -17.01 0.74
C LYS A 9 -5.63 -15.65 0.49
N VAL A 10 -5.49 -14.88 1.56
CA VAL A 10 -4.88 -13.54 1.52
C VAL A 10 -3.48 -13.62 2.12
N HIS A 11 -2.51 -13.13 1.38
CA HIS A 11 -1.15 -13.02 1.85
C HIS A 11 -0.73 -11.55 1.88
N TYR A 12 -0.01 -11.14 2.93
CA TYR A 12 0.54 -9.80 2.96
C TYR A 12 2.06 -9.80 3.17
N PHE A 13 2.71 -8.81 2.56
CA PHE A 13 4.13 -8.53 2.74
C PHE A 13 4.28 -7.40 3.73
N GLN A 14 4.97 -7.66 4.83
CA GLN A 14 5.25 -6.68 5.88
C GLN A 14 6.77 -6.45 5.97
N HIS A 15 7.18 -5.19 5.92
CA HIS A 15 8.59 -4.81 5.79
C HIS A 15 9.19 -4.34 7.10
N ILE A 16 8.39 -3.75 7.98
CA ILE A 16 8.80 -3.33 9.32
C ILE A 16 7.74 -3.73 10.36
N ALA A 17 8.18 -3.96 11.59
CA ALA A 17 7.31 -4.47 12.66
C ALA A 17 6.11 -3.55 12.97
N GLY A 18 6.30 -2.22 12.87
CA GLY A 18 5.27 -1.22 13.18
C GLY A 18 4.23 -1.02 12.10
N GLU A 19 4.47 -1.47 10.88
CA GLU A 19 3.55 -1.29 9.74
C GLU A 19 2.87 -2.61 9.35
N GLY A 20 1.97 -3.07 10.21
CA GLY A 20 1.18 -4.28 10.00
C GLY A 20 -0.09 -4.02 9.20
N PHE A 21 -0.98 -5.00 9.20
CA PHE A 21 -2.10 -5.12 8.28
C PHE A 21 -3.21 -4.07 8.47
N GLY A 22 -3.25 -3.37 9.61
CA GLY A 22 -4.19 -2.27 9.85
C GLY A 22 -5.65 -2.71 9.76
N SER A 23 -6.49 -1.84 9.19
CA SER A 23 -7.93 -2.06 9.04
C SER A 23 -8.29 -3.26 8.15
N CYS A 24 -7.38 -3.69 7.28
CA CYS A 24 -7.60 -4.85 6.41
C CYS A 24 -7.89 -6.12 7.21
N TYR A 25 -7.25 -6.28 8.36
CA TYR A 25 -7.34 -7.52 9.13
C TYR A 25 -8.77 -7.84 9.53
N GLN A 26 -9.47 -6.91 10.17
CA GLN A 26 -10.84 -7.12 10.61
C GLN A 26 -11.79 -7.34 9.44
N PHE A 27 -11.67 -6.53 8.39
CA PHE A 27 -12.47 -6.66 7.19
C PHE A 27 -12.36 -8.07 6.57
N LEU A 28 -11.14 -8.56 6.41
CA LEU A 28 -10.90 -9.87 5.81
C LEU A 28 -11.33 -11.02 6.73
N LYS A 29 -11.15 -10.87 8.05
CA LYS A 29 -11.64 -11.84 9.02
C LYS A 29 -13.15 -11.96 9.02
N GLN A 30 -13.87 -10.86 8.91
CA GLN A 30 -15.34 -10.86 8.80
C GLN A 30 -15.82 -11.59 7.53
N HIS A 31 -14.99 -11.66 6.50
CA HIS A 31 -15.27 -12.38 5.27
C HIS A 31 -14.66 -13.79 5.23
N HIS A 32 -14.24 -14.30 6.38
CA HIS A 32 -13.70 -15.66 6.56
C HIS A 32 -12.45 -15.95 5.71
N ALA A 33 -11.64 -14.92 5.41
CA ALA A 33 -10.38 -15.08 4.70
C ALA A 33 -9.35 -15.81 5.57
N LYS A 34 -8.54 -16.64 4.92
CA LYS A 34 -7.34 -17.24 5.52
C LYS A 34 -6.18 -16.31 5.27
N ILE A 35 -5.63 -15.72 6.33
CA ILE A 35 -4.58 -14.69 6.26
C ILE A 35 -3.23 -15.31 6.62
N SER A 36 -2.22 -15.02 5.80
CA SER A 36 -0.83 -15.35 6.05
C SER A 36 0.07 -14.16 5.71
N ALA A 37 1.31 -14.18 6.18
CA ALA A 37 2.25 -13.08 5.99
C ALA A 37 3.67 -13.56 5.72
N THR A 38 4.41 -12.75 4.96
CA THR A 38 5.88 -12.78 4.93
C THR A 38 6.38 -11.53 5.65
N GLU A 39 7.09 -11.73 6.75
CA GLU A 39 7.64 -10.67 7.59
C GLU A 39 9.12 -10.50 7.27
N PHE A 40 9.44 -9.63 6.30
CA PHE A 40 10.82 -9.45 5.84
C PHE A 40 11.75 -8.94 6.94
N PHE A 41 11.22 -8.15 7.88
CA PHE A 41 11.99 -7.63 9.01
C PHE A 41 12.46 -8.74 9.99
N ALA A 42 11.80 -9.89 9.98
CA ALA A 42 12.15 -11.04 10.84
C ALA A 42 13.13 -12.00 10.17
N LEU A 43 13.47 -11.78 8.90
CA LEU A 43 14.39 -12.63 8.15
C LEU A 43 15.85 -12.25 8.45
N PRO A 44 16.78 -13.24 8.50
CA PRO A 44 18.20 -12.97 8.69
C PRO A 44 18.76 -12.09 7.56
N VAL A 45 19.43 -10.99 7.92
CA VAL A 45 20.00 -10.01 6.98
C VAL A 45 21.19 -10.57 6.22
N ASP A 46 21.90 -11.53 6.79
CA ASP A 46 23.14 -12.12 6.29
C ASP A 46 22.97 -13.36 5.40
N ARG A 47 21.71 -13.77 5.19
CA ARG A 47 21.41 -14.91 4.31
C ARG A 47 20.71 -14.43 3.07
N SER A 48 21.12 -14.98 1.90
CA SER A 48 20.36 -14.85 0.68
C SER A 48 18.99 -15.48 0.90
N LEU A 49 17.93 -14.67 0.92
CA LEU A 49 16.57 -15.17 0.94
C LEU A 49 16.32 -15.89 -0.38
N GLU A 50 15.99 -17.16 -0.30
CA GLU A 50 15.59 -17.93 -1.47
C GLU A 50 14.11 -17.63 -1.78
N ILE A 51 13.76 -17.56 -3.06
CA ILE A 51 12.39 -17.29 -3.50
C ILE A 51 11.40 -18.35 -2.97
N GLU A 52 11.90 -19.55 -2.70
CA GLU A 52 11.14 -20.66 -2.13
C GLU A 52 10.71 -20.41 -0.68
N ALA A 53 11.30 -19.45 0.02
CA ALA A 53 10.85 -19.02 1.34
C ALA A 53 9.55 -18.23 1.29
N LEU A 54 9.18 -17.72 0.12
CA LEU A 54 7.91 -17.05 -0.13
C LEU A 54 6.85 -18.09 -0.52
N PRO A 55 5.54 -17.79 -0.35
CA PRO A 55 4.50 -18.72 -0.78
C PRO A 55 4.56 -18.97 -2.27
N GLN A 56 4.02 -20.09 -2.72
CA GLN A 56 3.78 -20.30 -4.14
C GLN A 56 2.77 -19.27 -4.63
N VAL A 57 3.02 -18.63 -5.77
CA VAL A 57 2.12 -17.60 -6.30
C VAL A 57 0.71 -18.14 -6.55
N GLU A 58 0.58 -19.41 -6.89
CA GLU A 58 -0.68 -20.11 -7.12
C GLU A 58 -1.53 -20.24 -5.83
N ASP A 59 -0.88 -20.21 -4.66
CA ASP A 59 -1.54 -20.37 -3.36
C ASP A 59 -2.04 -19.04 -2.77
N VAL A 60 -1.89 -17.94 -3.48
CA VAL A 60 -2.33 -16.62 -3.04
C VAL A 60 -3.48 -16.14 -3.93
N ASP A 61 -4.63 -15.83 -3.32
CA ASP A 61 -5.80 -15.30 -4.02
C ASP A 61 -5.82 -13.77 -4.04
N LEU A 62 -5.27 -13.14 -3.00
CA LEU A 62 -5.10 -11.69 -2.88
C LEU A 62 -3.79 -11.38 -2.18
N LEU A 63 -2.98 -10.52 -2.78
CA LEU A 63 -1.76 -10.00 -2.18
C LEU A 63 -1.97 -8.55 -1.74
N ILE A 64 -1.59 -8.24 -0.50
CA ILE A 64 -1.53 -6.87 0.00
C ILE A 64 -0.09 -6.58 0.44
N ILE A 65 0.51 -5.55 -0.13
CA ILE A 65 1.90 -5.17 0.14
C ILE A 65 1.89 -3.93 1.01
N MET A 66 2.40 -4.07 2.22
CA MET A 66 2.38 -3.01 3.22
C MET A 66 3.50 -1.99 2.99
N GLY A 67 3.47 -0.92 3.78
CA GLY A 67 4.48 0.13 3.77
C GLY A 67 5.80 -0.26 4.41
N GLY A 68 6.71 0.69 4.46
CA GLY A 68 8.02 0.57 5.07
C GLY A 68 8.84 1.84 4.89
N GLU A 69 9.87 2.01 5.69
CA GLU A 69 10.75 3.20 5.66
C GLU A 69 11.84 3.13 4.58
N MET A 70 12.12 1.93 4.06
CA MET A 70 13.18 1.74 3.08
C MET A 70 12.79 2.22 1.70
N SER A 71 13.78 2.61 0.90
CA SER A 71 13.60 2.83 -0.53
C SER A 71 13.52 1.50 -1.28
N VAL A 72 12.65 1.41 -2.28
CA VAL A 72 12.63 0.25 -3.21
C VAL A 72 13.96 0.09 -3.94
N ASN A 73 14.77 1.14 -4.03
CA ASN A 73 16.07 1.15 -4.71
C ASN A 73 17.21 0.67 -3.81
N ASP A 74 16.99 0.51 -2.51
CA ASP A 74 18.04 0.14 -1.55
C ASP A 74 18.18 -1.37 -1.41
N GLU A 75 18.56 -2.01 -2.50
CA GLU A 75 18.78 -3.45 -2.54
C GLU A 75 20.08 -3.88 -1.85
N VAL A 76 20.97 -2.93 -1.55
CA VAL A 76 22.22 -3.18 -0.84
C VAL A 76 21.98 -3.46 0.63
N ASN A 77 21.23 -2.57 1.29
CA ASN A 77 20.87 -2.72 2.71
C ASN A 77 19.73 -3.70 2.94
N PHE A 78 18.86 -3.87 1.93
CA PHE A 78 17.70 -4.75 1.98
C PHE A 78 17.71 -5.73 0.81
N PRO A 79 18.60 -6.76 0.84
CA PRO A 79 18.76 -7.71 -0.28
C PRO A 79 17.48 -8.48 -0.64
N TRP A 80 16.57 -8.65 0.33
CA TRP A 80 15.28 -9.30 0.10
C TRP A 80 14.37 -8.53 -0.88
N LEU A 81 14.64 -7.23 -1.12
CA LEU A 81 13.89 -6.46 -2.12
C LEU A 81 13.97 -7.09 -3.52
N LYS A 82 15.13 -7.62 -3.92
CA LYS A 82 15.29 -8.30 -5.21
C LYS A 82 14.36 -9.51 -5.33
N ILE A 83 14.29 -10.30 -4.27
CA ILE A 83 13.47 -11.51 -4.23
C ILE A 83 11.98 -11.14 -4.23
N GLU A 84 11.60 -10.15 -3.44
CA GLU A 84 10.23 -9.65 -3.40
C GLU A 84 9.76 -9.15 -4.77
N LYS A 85 10.57 -8.32 -5.45
CA LYS A 85 10.26 -7.81 -6.79
C LYS A 85 10.16 -8.92 -7.82
N ARG A 86 11.03 -9.92 -7.75
CA ARG A 86 11.01 -11.08 -8.66
C ARG A 86 9.73 -11.89 -8.46
N TRP A 87 9.37 -12.19 -7.22
CA TRP A 87 8.14 -12.90 -6.87
C TRP A 87 6.93 -12.10 -7.33
N LEU A 88 6.95 -10.80 -7.07
CA LEU A 88 5.88 -9.88 -7.43
C LEU A 88 5.65 -9.81 -8.95
N ARG A 89 6.71 -9.72 -9.74
CA ARG A 89 6.59 -9.76 -11.21
C ARG A 89 5.89 -11.02 -11.69
N ARG A 90 6.25 -12.16 -11.12
CA ARG A 90 5.60 -13.44 -11.45
C ARG A 90 4.13 -13.43 -11.07
N TYR A 91 3.83 -13.00 -9.86
CA TYR A 91 2.46 -12.90 -9.36
C TYR A 91 1.58 -12.00 -10.24
N LEU A 92 2.07 -10.81 -10.55
CA LEU A 92 1.35 -9.84 -11.40
C LEU A 92 1.17 -10.35 -12.82
N SER A 93 2.15 -11.08 -13.38
CA SER A 93 2.06 -11.66 -14.72
C SER A 93 0.96 -12.71 -14.85
N MET A 94 0.54 -13.30 -13.76
CA MET A 94 -0.58 -14.24 -13.72
C MET A 94 -1.95 -13.57 -13.64
N GLY A 95 -2.00 -12.24 -13.65
CA GLY A 95 -3.25 -11.49 -13.58
C GLY A 95 -3.96 -11.59 -12.23
N LYS A 96 -3.23 -11.84 -11.15
CA LYS A 96 -3.80 -12.05 -9.81
C LYS A 96 -4.00 -10.73 -9.07
N PRO A 97 -5.02 -10.65 -8.19
CA PRO A 97 -5.34 -9.42 -7.46
C PRO A 97 -4.23 -8.99 -6.50
N ALA A 98 -3.88 -7.70 -6.55
CA ALA A 98 -2.90 -7.11 -5.65
C ALA A 98 -3.25 -5.67 -5.28
N ILE A 99 -2.93 -5.31 -4.04
CA ILE A 99 -3.02 -3.93 -3.54
C ILE A 99 -1.67 -3.59 -2.90
N GLY A 100 -1.08 -2.46 -3.30
CA GLY A 100 0.14 -1.93 -2.70
C GLY A 100 -0.12 -0.63 -1.97
N LEU A 101 0.39 -0.50 -0.73
CA LEU A 101 0.22 0.65 0.14
C LEU A 101 1.56 1.30 0.43
N CYS A 102 1.72 2.57 0.11
CA CYS A 102 2.94 3.36 0.28
C CYS A 102 4.15 2.68 -0.39
N LEU A 103 5.09 2.12 0.38
CA LEU A 103 6.18 1.30 -0.17
C LEU A 103 5.64 0.18 -1.08
N GLY A 104 4.53 -0.45 -0.71
CA GLY A 104 3.89 -1.49 -1.52
C GLY A 104 3.43 -1.00 -2.88
N GLY A 105 2.86 0.20 -2.95
CA GLY A 105 2.51 0.85 -4.22
C GLY A 105 3.74 1.17 -5.06
N GLN A 106 4.81 1.60 -4.42
CA GLN A 106 6.11 1.84 -5.08
C GLN A 106 6.74 0.54 -5.59
N LEU A 107 6.64 -0.55 -4.83
CA LEU A 107 7.18 -1.86 -5.23
C LEU A 107 6.47 -2.42 -6.45
N ILE A 108 5.15 -2.35 -6.52
CA ILE A 108 4.40 -2.77 -7.71
C ILE A 108 4.85 -1.95 -8.93
N ALA A 109 4.89 -0.63 -8.80
CA ALA A 109 5.30 0.25 -9.90
C ALA A 109 6.72 -0.06 -10.36
N ASN A 110 7.66 -0.20 -9.43
CA ASN A 110 9.07 -0.49 -9.72
C ASN A 110 9.27 -1.89 -10.32
N ALA A 111 8.54 -2.88 -9.81
CA ALA A 111 8.58 -4.24 -10.37
C ALA A 111 8.13 -4.27 -11.85
N LEU A 112 7.28 -3.33 -12.26
CA LEU A 112 6.81 -3.19 -13.64
C LEU A 112 7.63 -2.20 -14.47
N GLY A 113 8.77 -1.75 -13.94
CA GLY A 113 9.71 -0.90 -14.66
C GLY A 113 9.52 0.59 -14.48
N ALA A 114 8.58 1.04 -13.64
CA ALA A 114 8.43 2.45 -13.34
C ALA A 114 9.48 2.93 -12.33
N ALA A 115 9.99 4.14 -12.52
CA ALA A 115 10.96 4.72 -11.59
C ALA A 115 10.29 5.13 -10.28
N VAL A 116 11.02 4.95 -9.19
CA VAL A 116 10.69 5.51 -7.87
C VAL A 116 11.83 6.42 -7.46
N SER A 117 11.53 7.65 -7.10
CA SER A 117 12.51 8.67 -6.79
C SER A 117 12.01 9.58 -5.66
N ARG A 118 12.92 10.41 -5.15
CA ARG A 118 12.59 11.35 -4.09
C ARG A 118 11.57 12.38 -4.57
N SER A 119 10.53 12.60 -3.79
CA SER A 119 9.56 13.68 -4.03
C SER A 119 10.19 15.05 -3.80
N GLU A 120 9.67 16.08 -4.46
CA GLU A 120 10.10 17.45 -4.20
C GLU A 120 9.85 17.85 -2.73
N LYS A 121 8.74 17.34 -2.16
CA LYS A 121 8.33 17.61 -0.78
C LYS A 121 7.94 16.31 -0.10
N GLN A 122 8.30 16.19 1.18
CA GLN A 122 7.83 15.12 2.03
C GLN A 122 6.39 15.38 2.45
N GLU A 123 5.58 14.33 2.47
CA GLU A 123 4.25 14.36 3.09
C GLU A 123 4.23 13.47 4.33
N LEU A 124 3.84 14.03 5.46
CA LEU A 124 3.66 13.30 6.70
C LEU A 124 2.46 13.86 7.44
N GLY A 125 1.45 13.04 7.62
CA GLY A 125 0.21 13.43 8.28
C GLY A 125 -1.00 13.43 7.35
N TRP A 126 -2.07 14.03 7.81
CA TRP A 126 -3.34 14.06 7.09
C TRP A 126 -3.34 15.13 6.00
N THR A 127 -3.61 14.73 4.77
CA THR A 127 -3.66 15.64 3.62
C THR A 127 -4.87 15.36 2.75
N GLY A 128 -5.31 16.40 2.05
CA GLY A 128 -6.31 16.26 1.01
C GLY A 128 -5.75 15.60 -0.24
N VAL A 129 -6.53 14.71 -0.82
CA VAL A 129 -6.29 14.06 -2.11
C VAL A 129 -7.57 14.19 -2.92
N ARG A 130 -7.44 14.35 -4.23
CA ARG A 130 -8.56 14.44 -5.15
C ARG A 130 -8.46 13.41 -6.26
N LYS A 131 -9.61 12.97 -6.73
CA LYS A 131 -9.72 12.15 -7.92
C LYS A 131 -9.25 12.96 -9.15
N VAL A 132 -8.52 12.35 -10.07
CA VAL A 132 -8.16 13.00 -11.32
C VAL A 132 -9.39 13.22 -12.21
N ASN A 133 -9.34 14.24 -13.11
CA ASN A 133 -10.51 14.66 -13.88
C ASN A 133 -11.04 13.61 -14.86
N TYR A 134 -10.17 12.79 -15.42
CA TYR A 134 -10.54 11.84 -16.47
C TYR A 134 -10.19 10.42 -16.04
N VAL A 135 -11.15 9.76 -15.42
CA VAL A 135 -11.04 8.35 -15.05
C VAL A 135 -12.12 7.57 -15.80
N PRO A 136 -11.76 6.50 -16.54
CA PRO A 136 -12.76 5.64 -17.17
C PRO A 136 -13.78 5.09 -16.16
N ALA A 137 -15.05 4.98 -16.60
CA ALA A 137 -16.15 4.61 -15.70
C ALA A 137 -16.00 3.21 -15.07
N GLU A 138 -15.28 2.31 -15.72
CA GLU A 138 -15.03 0.95 -15.24
C GLU A 138 -13.91 0.85 -14.20
N CYS A 139 -13.18 1.95 -13.96
CA CYS A 139 -12.11 1.98 -12.96
C CYS A 139 -12.67 2.07 -11.54
N PHE A 140 -11.81 1.75 -10.59
CA PHE A 140 -12.13 1.92 -9.17
C PHE A 140 -12.57 3.34 -8.88
N GLU A 141 -13.71 3.49 -8.22
CA GLU A 141 -14.32 4.79 -7.97
C GLU A 141 -13.89 5.34 -6.61
N LEU A 142 -13.32 6.54 -6.64
CA LEU A 142 -12.93 7.31 -5.46
C LEU A 142 -13.93 8.43 -5.20
N PRO A 143 -14.06 8.89 -3.94
CA PRO A 143 -14.67 10.19 -3.67
C PRO A 143 -13.96 11.30 -4.46
N ALA A 144 -14.66 12.38 -4.79
CA ALA A 144 -14.08 13.50 -5.51
C ALA A 144 -12.88 14.10 -4.76
N GLU A 145 -13.05 14.28 -3.45
CA GLU A 145 -12.01 14.77 -2.53
C GLU A 145 -12.10 14.01 -1.20
N PHE A 146 -10.96 13.74 -0.58
CA PHE A 146 -10.89 13.02 0.70
C PHE A 146 -9.59 13.30 1.43
N ASN A 147 -9.58 13.18 2.75
CA ASN A 147 -8.39 13.29 3.57
C ASN A 147 -7.87 11.92 3.94
N VAL A 148 -6.56 11.72 3.81
CA VAL A 148 -5.88 10.46 4.12
C VAL A 148 -4.54 10.71 4.79
N MET A 149 -4.03 9.67 5.45
CA MET A 149 -2.72 9.68 6.09
C MET A 149 -1.62 9.49 5.04
N GLN A 150 -0.65 10.40 5.09
CA GLN A 150 0.57 10.35 4.30
C GLN A 150 1.78 10.10 5.20
N TRP A 151 2.73 9.32 4.70
CA TRP A 151 4.01 9.13 5.37
C TRP A 151 5.04 8.66 4.36
N HIS A 152 5.53 9.59 3.53
CA HIS A 152 6.49 9.25 2.48
C HIS A 152 7.35 10.44 2.06
N SER A 153 8.55 10.14 1.59
CA SER A 153 9.50 11.09 0.98
C SER A 153 9.87 10.70 -0.46
N GLU A 154 9.47 9.51 -0.89
CA GLU A 154 9.63 9.03 -2.26
C GLU A 154 8.28 8.86 -2.94
N THR A 155 8.28 8.88 -4.25
CA THR A 155 7.09 8.73 -5.09
C THR A 155 7.39 7.88 -6.32
N PHE A 156 6.37 7.24 -6.86
CA PHE A 156 6.45 6.42 -8.07
C PHE A 156 5.99 7.22 -9.29
N GLU A 157 6.59 6.89 -10.44
CA GLU A 157 5.98 7.21 -11.72
C GLU A 157 4.82 6.25 -11.98
N ILE A 158 3.81 6.71 -12.73
CA ILE A 158 2.70 5.83 -13.11
C ILE A 158 3.22 4.76 -14.07
N PRO A 159 3.06 3.46 -13.74
CA PRO A 159 3.51 2.40 -14.63
C PRO A 159 2.90 2.50 -16.03
N LYS A 160 3.65 2.13 -17.04
CA LYS A 160 3.18 2.14 -18.43
C LYS A 160 1.94 1.26 -18.57
N GLY A 161 0.88 1.83 -19.13
CA GLY A 161 -0.41 1.15 -19.29
C GLY A 161 -1.32 1.22 -18.08
N ALA A 162 -0.85 1.76 -16.94
CA ALA A 162 -1.67 2.01 -15.78
C ALA A 162 -2.50 3.29 -15.93
N ILE A 163 -3.57 3.37 -15.17
CA ILE A 163 -4.46 4.54 -15.13
C ILE A 163 -4.20 5.30 -13.83
N HIS A 164 -3.91 6.59 -13.95
CA HIS A 164 -3.77 7.51 -12.84
C HIS A 164 -5.15 7.81 -12.24
N LEU A 165 -5.34 7.59 -10.94
CA LEU A 165 -6.64 7.72 -10.29
C LEU A 165 -6.76 8.92 -9.37
N ALA A 166 -5.68 9.29 -8.67
CA ALA A 166 -5.73 10.32 -7.63
C ALA A 166 -4.45 11.15 -7.59
N GLU A 167 -4.59 12.41 -7.19
CA GLU A 167 -3.51 13.40 -7.13
C GLU A 167 -3.70 14.40 -5.99
N ASN A 168 -2.63 15.12 -5.64
CA ASN A 168 -2.71 16.38 -4.92
C ASN A 168 -1.58 17.32 -5.40
N ASP A 169 -1.53 18.54 -4.88
CA ASP A 169 -0.57 19.54 -5.34
C ASP A 169 0.85 19.33 -4.79
N VAL A 170 1.00 18.48 -3.78
CA VAL A 170 2.31 18.16 -3.16
C VAL A 170 2.96 16.98 -3.88
N CYS A 171 2.19 15.95 -4.17
CA CYS A 171 2.64 14.74 -4.85
C CYS A 171 1.58 14.33 -5.85
N ARG A 172 1.88 14.47 -7.13
CA ARG A 172 0.92 14.25 -8.20
C ARG A 172 0.43 12.79 -8.27
N ASN A 173 1.29 11.84 -8.03
CA ASN A 173 0.97 10.43 -8.21
C ASN A 173 0.57 9.79 -6.88
N GLN A 174 -0.71 9.89 -6.55
CA GLN A 174 -1.26 9.37 -5.30
C GLN A 174 -1.84 7.97 -5.41
N MET A 175 -2.35 7.61 -6.58
CA MET A 175 -2.97 6.30 -6.80
C MET A 175 -3.02 5.94 -8.28
N TYR A 176 -2.84 4.66 -8.59
CA TYR A 176 -2.98 4.12 -9.95
C TYR A 176 -3.69 2.77 -9.94
N GLN A 177 -4.18 2.38 -11.11
CA GLN A 177 -4.80 1.10 -11.38
C GLN A 177 -4.14 0.42 -12.58
N ILE A 178 -3.88 -0.87 -12.46
CA ILE A 178 -3.38 -1.71 -13.55
C ILE A 178 -4.42 -2.79 -13.84
N GLY A 179 -4.93 -2.84 -15.07
CA GLY A 179 -6.05 -3.72 -15.37
C GLY A 179 -7.23 -3.45 -14.44
N LYS A 180 -7.93 -4.50 -14.03
CA LYS A 180 -9.06 -4.39 -13.08
C LYS A 180 -8.77 -4.93 -11.69
N ASN A 181 -7.59 -5.48 -11.46
CA ASN A 181 -7.30 -6.24 -10.25
C ASN A 181 -6.03 -5.81 -9.52
N VAL A 182 -5.39 -4.72 -9.92
CA VAL A 182 -4.21 -4.18 -9.22
C VAL A 182 -4.41 -2.70 -8.94
N LEU A 183 -4.27 -2.32 -7.68
CA LEU A 183 -4.32 -0.92 -7.21
C LEU A 183 -3.07 -0.58 -6.42
N GLY A 184 -2.46 0.56 -6.72
CA GLY A 184 -1.33 1.09 -5.97
C GLY A 184 -1.67 2.44 -5.34
N PHE A 185 -1.40 2.55 -4.03
CA PHE A 185 -1.65 3.74 -3.22
C PHE A 185 -0.32 4.32 -2.75
N GLN A 186 -0.15 5.63 -2.80
CA GLN A 186 0.97 6.29 -2.13
C GLN A 186 0.68 6.56 -0.66
N PHE A 187 -0.56 6.79 -0.31
CA PHE A 187 -1.01 7.06 1.05
C PHE A 187 -1.35 5.77 1.83
N HIS A 188 -1.66 5.95 3.11
CA HIS A 188 -1.96 4.88 4.05
C HIS A 188 -3.46 4.80 4.37
N PRO A 189 -4.28 4.13 3.54
CA PRO A 189 -5.71 3.99 3.83
C PRO A 189 -6.01 2.97 4.94
N GLU A 190 -5.04 2.11 5.27
CA GLU A 190 -5.16 1.05 6.28
C GLU A 190 -5.05 1.55 7.71
N ILE A 191 -4.59 2.79 7.90
CA ILE A 191 -4.23 3.25 9.24
C ILE A 191 -5.46 3.31 10.15
N THR A 192 -5.27 2.88 11.39
CA THR A 192 -6.23 2.95 12.48
C THR A 192 -5.62 3.74 13.64
N PRO A 193 -6.40 4.17 14.66
CA PRO A 193 -5.81 4.79 15.85
C PRO A 193 -4.71 3.94 16.49
N GLU A 194 -4.88 2.63 16.55
CA GLU A 194 -3.93 1.70 17.12
C GLU A 194 -2.64 1.63 16.29
N THR A 195 -2.76 1.51 14.96
CA THR A 195 -1.60 1.44 14.07
C THR A 195 -0.86 2.78 13.99
N LEU A 196 -1.57 3.90 14.08
CA LEU A 196 -0.93 5.21 14.16
C LEU A 196 -0.04 5.32 15.42
N ASN A 197 -0.50 4.83 16.56
CA ASN A 197 0.32 4.80 17.77
C ASN A 197 1.61 3.99 17.57
N LEU A 198 1.53 2.83 16.89
CA LEU A 198 2.70 2.03 16.55
C LEU A 198 3.67 2.77 15.62
N PHE A 199 3.17 3.52 14.66
CA PHE A 199 3.99 4.36 13.79
C PHE A 199 4.75 5.43 14.59
N LEU A 200 4.09 6.01 15.61
CA LEU A 200 4.66 7.10 16.42
C LEU A 200 5.64 6.62 17.49
N GLU A 201 5.54 5.38 17.95
CA GLU A 201 6.41 4.83 19.02
C GLU A 201 7.90 4.83 18.66
N ASN A 202 8.24 4.73 17.39
CA ASN A 202 9.61 4.61 16.89
C ASN A 202 10.15 5.91 16.26
N GLU A 203 9.40 7.02 16.34
CA GLU A 203 9.71 8.24 15.61
C GLU A 203 9.97 9.42 16.57
N GLU A 204 11.05 9.30 17.37
CA GLU A 204 11.47 10.38 18.26
C GLU A 204 11.90 11.67 17.53
N GLU A 205 12.17 11.56 16.22
CA GLU A 205 12.73 12.65 15.41
C GLU A 205 11.71 13.39 14.54
N LEU A 206 10.42 13.06 14.59
CA LEU A 206 9.40 13.70 13.73
C LEU A 206 9.38 15.23 13.85
N ASP A 207 9.60 15.74 15.07
CA ASP A 207 9.56 17.17 15.32
C ASP A 207 10.84 17.90 14.88
N HIS A 208 11.86 17.16 14.41
CA HIS A 208 13.13 17.72 13.95
C HIS A 208 13.17 18.00 12.44
N PHE A 209 12.15 17.58 11.69
CA PHE A 209 12.05 17.83 10.25
C PHE A 209 10.83 18.70 9.93
N PRO A 210 10.80 19.99 10.38
CA PRO A 210 9.67 20.84 10.10
C PRO A 210 9.57 21.10 8.60
N GLY A 211 8.48 20.67 8.00
CA GLY A 211 8.12 20.93 6.62
C GLY A 211 6.71 21.46 6.54
N GLN A 212 6.39 22.15 5.45
CA GLN A 212 5.04 22.69 5.22
C GLN A 212 3.97 21.60 5.20
N HIS A 213 4.35 20.36 4.85
CA HIS A 213 3.42 19.22 4.72
C HIS A 213 3.78 18.08 5.67
N VAL A 214 4.39 18.42 6.80
CA VAL A 214 4.80 17.49 7.86
C VAL A 214 4.16 17.92 9.16
N GLN A 215 3.22 17.11 9.66
CA GLN A 215 2.59 17.33 10.96
C GLN A 215 3.50 16.90 12.10
N THR A 216 3.37 17.57 13.24
CA THR A 216 4.07 17.20 14.47
C THR A 216 3.48 15.94 15.08
N GLN A 217 4.24 15.28 15.95
CA GLN A 217 3.76 14.12 16.71
C GLN A 217 2.48 14.44 17.48
N GLN A 218 2.41 15.62 18.08
CA GLN A 218 1.23 16.05 18.83
C GLN A 218 0.01 16.24 17.93
N GLN A 219 0.18 16.84 16.77
CA GLN A 219 -0.91 16.98 15.80
C GLN A 219 -1.45 15.62 15.36
N LEU A 220 -0.56 14.66 15.13
CA LEU A 220 -0.95 13.30 14.75
C LEU A 220 -1.70 12.58 15.90
N LYS A 221 -1.22 12.71 17.14
CA LYS A 221 -1.89 12.13 18.31
C LYS A 221 -3.28 12.71 18.55
N ASN A 222 -3.53 13.95 18.14
CA ASN A 222 -4.81 14.64 18.26
C ASN A 222 -5.76 14.37 17.09
N THR A 223 -5.45 13.41 16.24
CA THR A 223 -6.29 13.04 15.10
C THR A 223 -7.69 12.62 15.56
N SER A 224 -8.71 13.21 14.95
CA SER A 224 -10.10 12.82 15.15
C SER A 224 -10.36 11.40 14.62
N LYS A 225 -11.15 10.61 15.34
CA LYS A 225 -11.53 9.25 14.92
C LYS A 225 -12.17 9.22 13.53
N ASN A 226 -12.88 10.26 13.13
CA ASN A 226 -13.51 10.33 11.80
C ASN A 226 -12.51 10.37 10.65
N ASN A 227 -11.30 10.86 10.87
CA ASN A 227 -10.28 10.90 9.82
C ASN A 227 -9.87 9.51 9.32
N PHE A 228 -9.92 8.50 10.20
CA PHE A 228 -9.56 7.13 9.83
C PHE A 228 -10.63 6.43 8.99
N ILE A 229 -11.89 6.82 9.14
CA ILE A 229 -13.04 6.12 8.56
C ILE A 229 -12.98 6.14 7.03
N VAL A 230 -12.71 7.30 6.43
CA VAL A 230 -12.72 7.46 4.96
C VAL A 230 -11.66 6.57 4.30
N GLY A 231 -10.43 6.62 4.79
CA GLY A 231 -9.36 5.76 4.26
C GLY A 231 -9.68 4.28 4.41
N ASN A 232 -10.16 3.87 5.59
CA ASN A 232 -10.51 2.47 5.84
C ASN A 232 -11.65 2.00 4.91
N GLN A 233 -12.64 2.84 4.64
CA GLN A 233 -13.71 2.52 3.70
C GLN A 233 -13.20 2.40 2.26
N ILE A 234 -12.32 3.31 1.84
CA ILE A 234 -11.70 3.26 0.51
C ILE A 234 -10.95 1.93 0.35
N LEU A 235 -10.18 1.52 1.35
CA LEU A 235 -9.43 0.26 1.27
C LEU A 235 -10.35 -0.96 1.25
N ASN A 236 -11.40 -0.99 2.05
CA ASN A 236 -12.38 -2.08 2.03
C ASN A 236 -13.04 -2.21 0.65
N GLN A 237 -13.44 -1.09 0.07
CA GLN A 237 -14.00 -1.05 -1.29
C GLN A 237 -12.98 -1.46 -2.35
N ALA A 238 -11.72 -1.08 -2.18
CA ALA A 238 -10.63 -1.49 -3.07
C ALA A 238 -10.43 -3.01 -3.05
N ILE A 239 -10.47 -3.62 -1.88
CA ILE A 239 -10.36 -5.08 -1.73
C ILE A 239 -11.52 -5.77 -2.45
N GLU A 240 -12.75 -5.31 -2.24
CA GLU A 240 -13.91 -5.85 -2.95
C GLU A 240 -13.78 -5.69 -4.46
N TYR A 241 -13.31 -4.54 -4.91
CA TYR A 241 -13.15 -4.23 -6.33
C TYR A 241 -12.15 -5.16 -7.03
N VAL A 242 -10.95 -5.35 -6.45
CA VAL A 242 -9.92 -6.19 -7.09
C VAL A 242 -10.28 -7.68 -7.07
N LEU A 243 -11.19 -8.08 -6.19
CA LEU A 243 -11.68 -9.46 -6.10
C LEU A 243 -12.91 -9.73 -6.99
N GLN A 244 -13.47 -8.70 -7.61
CA GLN A 244 -14.57 -8.90 -8.55
C GLN A 244 -14.08 -9.72 -9.74
N LYS A 245 -14.75 -10.85 -10.00
CA LYS A 245 -14.52 -11.57 -11.24
C LYS A 245 -14.96 -10.66 -12.39
N THR A 246 -14.06 -10.38 -13.31
CA THR A 246 -14.47 -9.86 -14.62
C THR A 246 -15.50 -10.83 -15.18
N ALA A 247 -16.72 -10.35 -15.39
CA ALA A 247 -17.68 -11.09 -16.18
C ALA A 247 -17.02 -11.40 -17.52
N CYS A 248 -16.85 -12.67 -17.81
CA CYS A 248 -16.45 -13.15 -19.13
C CYS A 248 -17.54 -12.83 -20.12
#